data_b497b7ede5c86553e9030ede2a2b83b5
#
_entry.id   b497b7ede5c86553e9030ede2a2b83b5
#
_cell.length_a   1.000
_cell.length_b   1.000
_cell.length_c   1.000
_cell.angle_alpha   90.00
_cell.angle_beta   90.00
_cell.angle_gamma   90.00
#
_symmetry.space_group_name_H-M   'P 1'
#
loop_
_entity.id
_entity.type
_entity.pdbx_description
1 polymer ?
#
loop_
_entity_poly.entity_id
_entity_poly.type
_entity_poly.pdbx_seq_one_letter_code
_entity_poly.pdbx_strand_id
1 'polypeptide(L)'
;MTRVVLGSASTGRRRVLRSAGIDPVIAVSGVDEDAAIAALGAHPDPATVVTTLARAKADAVARELDAEVSADCVVIGCDSMLYVNGELRGKPGTPEQARRQWNSMAGKPGSLFTGHCVIRMRDAQVLRTETAAEVTTVRFGVPTEDELTAYIASGEPLNVAGGFTIDGLGGWFIDGVEGDPSNVVGLGLSVTRRLLESVGLSVGDLWSANPVR
;
A
#
# COMPACT_ATOMS: atom_id res chain seq x y z
N MET A 1 -4.84 16.56 19.65
CA MET A 1 -5.60 16.08 18.47
C MET A 1 -4.74 15.04 17.75
N THR A 2 -5.27 13.86 17.53
CA THR A 2 -4.49 12.74 16.98
C THR A 2 -4.09 13.00 15.52
N ARG A 3 -2.78 13.10 15.26
CA ARG A 3 -2.22 13.27 13.91
C ARG A 3 -2.18 11.91 13.19
N VAL A 4 -2.51 11.90 11.92
CA VAL A 4 -2.32 10.72 11.07
C VAL A 4 -0.98 10.83 10.36
N VAL A 5 -0.13 9.82 10.52
CA VAL A 5 1.17 9.71 9.86
C VAL A 5 1.10 8.56 8.85
N LEU A 6 1.41 8.83 7.59
CA LEU A 6 1.52 7.80 6.56
C LEU A 6 3.00 7.42 6.38
N GLY A 7 3.35 6.20 6.76
CA GLY A 7 4.70 5.63 6.63
C GLY A 7 5.02 5.19 5.20
N SER A 8 4.85 6.09 4.21
CA SER A 8 5.02 5.73 2.81
C SER A 8 5.25 6.95 1.91
N ALA A 9 6.15 6.81 0.92
CA ALA A 9 6.33 7.78 -0.16
C ALA A 9 5.29 7.65 -1.29
N SER A 10 4.39 6.66 -1.23
CA SER A 10 3.40 6.38 -2.28
C SER A 10 2.41 7.53 -2.44
N THR A 11 2.41 8.16 -3.62
CA THR A 11 1.43 9.19 -3.97
C THR A 11 0.00 8.63 -4.04
N GLY A 12 -0.16 7.37 -4.46
CA GLY A 12 -1.46 6.67 -4.49
C GLY A 12 -2.06 6.54 -3.09
N ARG A 13 -1.31 6.05 -2.11
CA ARG A 13 -1.76 5.92 -0.71
C ARG A 13 -2.13 7.26 -0.10
N ARG A 14 -1.31 8.30 -0.34
CA ARG A 14 -1.62 9.66 0.10
C ARG A 14 -2.92 10.16 -0.53
N ARG A 15 -3.12 9.92 -1.83
CA ARG A 15 -4.34 10.30 -2.55
C ARG A 15 -5.57 9.60 -1.96
N VAL A 16 -5.50 8.30 -1.66
CA VAL A 16 -6.59 7.56 -1.01
C VAL A 16 -7.00 8.22 0.31
N LEU A 17 -6.05 8.52 1.21
CA LEU A 17 -6.34 9.18 2.49
C LEU A 17 -6.91 10.58 2.29
N ARG A 18 -6.34 11.39 1.39
CA ARG A 18 -6.86 12.74 1.11
C ARG A 18 -8.27 12.71 0.52
N SER A 19 -8.55 11.81 -0.41
CA SER A 19 -9.91 11.63 -0.96
C SER A 19 -10.90 11.13 0.09
N ALA A 20 -10.42 10.45 1.13
CA ALA A 20 -11.19 10.01 2.29
C ALA A 20 -11.25 11.07 3.43
N GLY A 21 -10.81 12.31 3.18
CA GLY A 21 -10.92 13.43 4.11
C GLY A 21 -9.78 13.57 5.14
N ILE A 22 -8.67 12.85 4.98
CA ILE A 22 -7.52 12.89 5.88
C ILE A 22 -6.27 13.35 5.13
N ASP A 23 -5.68 14.50 5.54
CA ASP A 23 -4.35 14.93 5.06
C ASP A 23 -3.26 14.43 6.02
N PRO A 24 -2.53 13.34 5.66
CA PRO A 24 -1.56 12.76 6.57
C PRO A 24 -0.23 13.52 6.57
N VAL A 25 0.47 13.48 7.69
CA VAL A 25 1.92 13.74 7.73
C VAL A 25 2.62 12.60 6.99
N ILE A 26 3.53 12.94 6.08
CA ILE A 26 4.28 11.94 5.32
C ILE A 26 5.62 11.70 6.00
N ALA A 27 5.90 10.43 6.32
CA ALA A 27 7.20 9.98 6.81
C ALA A 27 7.61 8.72 6.04
N VAL A 28 8.85 8.69 5.55
CA VAL A 28 9.33 7.57 4.71
C VAL A 28 10.27 6.71 5.52
N SER A 29 10.03 5.39 5.56
CA SER A 29 10.90 4.44 6.21
C SER A 29 12.09 4.06 5.32
N GLY A 30 13.27 3.82 5.93
CA GLY A 30 14.45 3.27 5.27
C GLY A 30 14.57 1.74 5.41
N VAL A 31 13.45 1.01 5.40
CA VAL A 31 13.44 -0.45 5.61
C VAL A 31 14.06 -1.17 4.42
N ASP A 32 14.97 -2.11 4.69
CA ASP A 32 15.46 -3.09 3.73
C ASP A 32 14.39 -4.18 3.55
N GLU A 33 13.59 -4.01 2.48
CA GLU A 33 12.48 -4.91 2.19
C GLU A 33 12.96 -6.31 1.80
N ASP A 34 14.07 -6.41 1.07
CA ASP A 34 14.62 -7.69 0.62
C ASP A 34 15.12 -8.51 1.82
N ALA A 35 15.83 -7.89 2.74
CA ALA A 35 16.27 -8.55 3.97
C ALA A 35 15.08 -8.99 4.84
N ALA A 36 14.02 -8.19 4.93
CA ALA A 36 12.82 -8.53 5.68
C ALA A 36 12.07 -9.73 5.06
N ILE A 37 11.99 -9.80 3.74
CA ILE A 37 11.39 -10.95 3.02
C ILE A 37 12.25 -12.20 3.20
N ALA A 38 13.57 -12.08 3.04
CA ALA A 38 14.51 -13.21 3.19
C ALA A 38 14.42 -13.85 4.57
N ALA A 39 14.19 -13.07 5.61
CA ALA A 39 14.01 -13.56 6.99
C ALA A 39 12.76 -14.42 7.20
N LEU A 40 11.77 -14.37 6.29
CA LEU A 40 10.56 -15.19 6.35
C LEU A 40 10.77 -16.62 5.84
N GLY A 41 11.95 -16.93 5.27
CA GLY A 41 12.28 -18.26 4.76
C GLY A 41 11.81 -18.49 3.32
N ALA A 42 11.83 -19.75 2.90
CA ALA A 42 11.46 -20.13 1.54
C ALA A 42 9.92 -20.16 1.39
N HIS A 43 9.39 -19.53 0.33
CA HIS A 43 7.97 -19.54 -0.03
C HIS A 43 7.02 -19.04 1.08
N PRO A 44 7.21 -17.83 1.63
CA PRO A 44 6.30 -17.29 2.63
C PRO A 44 4.92 -17.03 2.02
N ASP A 45 3.87 -17.16 2.84
CA ASP A 45 2.51 -16.80 2.44
C ASP A 45 2.43 -15.31 2.06
N PRO A 46 1.77 -14.95 0.94
CA PRO A 46 1.65 -13.56 0.47
C PRO A 46 1.14 -12.57 1.51
N ALA A 47 0.13 -12.95 2.30
CA ALA A 47 -0.41 -12.08 3.35
C ALA A 47 0.62 -11.83 4.46
N THR A 48 1.42 -12.85 4.80
CA THR A 48 2.52 -12.73 5.77
C THR A 48 3.61 -11.79 5.27
N VAL A 49 3.98 -11.85 3.99
CA VAL A 49 4.98 -10.95 3.39
C VAL A 49 4.55 -9.50 3.53
N VAL A 50 3.35 -9.16 3.02
CA VAL A 50 2.90 -7.77 2.99
C VAL A 50 2.62 -7.20 4.39
N THR A 51 2.15 -8.03 5.34
CA THR A 51 1.94 -7.56 6.73
C THR A 51 3.26 -7.36 7.46
N THR A 52 4.26 -8.22 7.24
CA THR A 52 5.61 -8.05 7.80
C THR A 52 6.24 -6.76 7.31
N LEU A 53 6.20 -6.49 6.01
CA LEU A 53 6.73 -5.26 5.43
C LEU A 53 5.96 -4.01 5.90
N ALA A 54 4.63 -4.07 5.96
CA ALA A 54 3.82 -2.98 6.46
C ALA A 54 4.16 -2.64 7.92
N ARG A 55 4.34 -3.66 8.75
CA ARG A 55 4.74 -3.51 10.14
C ARG A 55 6.15 -2.92 10.26
N ALA A 56 7.13 -3.48 9.54
CA ALA A 56 8.51 -2.98 9.58
C ALA A 56 8.59 -1.50 9.19
N LYS A 57 7.82 -1.08 8.16
CA LYS A 57 7.73 0.33 7.75
C LYS A 57 7.10 1.21 8.82
N ALA A 58 6.00 0.78 9.43
CA ALA A 58 5.35 1.53 10.50
C ALA A 58 6.24 1.64 11.74
N ASP A 59 6.90 0.55 12.15
CA ASP A 59 7.82 0.52 13.29
C ASP A 59 9.04 1.43 13.06
N ALA A 60 9.60 1.47 11.84
CA ALA A 60 10.73 2.33 11.51
C ALA A 60 10.32 3.82 11.62
N VAL A 61 9.18 4.18 11.01
CA VAL A 61 8.65 5.54 11.10
C VAL A 61 8.35 5.94 12.54
N ALA A 62 7.68 5.08 13.32
CA ALA A 62 7.31 5.38 14.70
C ALA A 62 8.54 5.72 15.59
N ARG A 63 9.70 5.12 15.30
CA ARG A 63 10.94 5.39 16.03
C ARG A 63 11.59 6.74 15.68
N GLU A 64 11.32 7.28 14.51
CA GLU A 64 11.98 8.47 13.97
C GLU A 64 11.13 9.74 14.02
N LEU A 65 9.85 9.63 14.51
CA LEU A 65 8.97 10.78 14.64
C LEU A 65 9.51 11.78 15.66
N ASP A 66 9.40 13.06 15.32
CA ASP A 66 9.70 14.13 16.25
C ASP A 66 8.71 14.15 17.45
N ALA A 67 9.08 14.88 18.50
CA ALA A 67 8.32 14.93 19.74
C ALA A 67 6.92 15.57 19.57
N GLU A 68 6.77 16.51 18.65
CA GLU A 68 5.49 17.17 18.38
C GLU A 68 4.47 16.21 17.77
N VAL A 69 4.89 15.44 16.75
CA VAL A 69 4.02 14.47 16.07
C VAL A 69 3.76 13.27 16.97
N SER A 70 4.78 12.74 17.65
CA SER A 70 4.68 11.55 18.52
C SER A 70 3.94 11.80 19.83
N ALA A 71 3.63 13.05 20.19
CA ALA A 71 2.83 13.39 21.36
C ALA A 71 1.42 12.80 21.31
N ASP A 72 0.78 12.75 20.12
CA ASP A 72 -0.53 12.11 19.93
C ASP A 72 -0.73 11.79 18.43
N CYS A 73 -0.39 10.57 18.00
CA CYS A 73 -0.51 10.18 16.60
C CYS A 73 -0.92 8.73 16.38
N VAL A 74 -1.28 8.44 15.15
CA VAL A 74 -1.41 7.10 14.61
C VAL A 74 -0.57 6.98 13.35
N VAL A 75 0.35 5.99 13.33
CA VAL A 75 1.19 5.69 12.17
C VAL A 75 0.52 4.60 11.35
N ILE A 76 0.37 4.81 10.04
CA ILE A 76 -0.16 3.84 9.11
C ILE A 76 0.97 3.42 8.17
N GLY A 77 1.38 2.16 8.26
CA GLY A 77 2.31 1.50 7.34
C GLY A 77 1.55 0.57 6.40
N CYS A 78 1.93 0.57 5.12
CA CYS A 78 1.34 -0.33 4.13
C CYS A 78 2.42 -0.89 3.21
N ASP A 79 2.20 -2.13 2.76
CA ASP A 79 2.95 -2.72 1.65
C ASP A 79 2.02 -3.48 0.72
N SER A 80 2.32 -3.47 -0.60
CA SER A 80 1.46 -4.10 -1.61
C SER A 80 2.28 -4.94 -2.57
N MET A 81 1.78 -6.14 -2.88
CA MET A 81 2.36 -7.04 -3.88
C MET A 81 1.26 -7.74 -4.68
N LEU A 82 1.50 -7.93 -5.97
CA LEU A 82 0.62 -8.69 -6.85
C LEU A 82 1.05 -10.16 -6.84
N TYR A 83 0.11 -11.05 -6.53
CA TYR A 83 0.28 -12.48 -6.70
C TYR A 83 -0.39 -12.95 -7.99
N VAL A 84 0.39 -13.45 -8.93
CA VAL A 84 -0.10 -13.94 -10.21
C VAL A 84 0.79 -15.08 -10.72
N ASN A 85 0.19 -16.12 -11.29
CA ASN A 85 0.89 -17.32 -11.80
C ASN A 85 1.82 -18.00 -10.77
N GLY A 86 1.46 -17.99 -9.48
CA GLY A 86 2.27 -18.62 -8.42
C GLY A 86 3.41 -17.75 -7.87
N GLU A 87 3.53 -16.48 -8.30
CA GLU A 87 4.64 -15.59 -7.92
C GLU A 87 4.14 -14.28 -7.33
N LEU A 88 4.82 -13.80 -6.27
CA LEU A 88 4.68 -12.44 -5.77
C LEU A 88 5.52 -11.47 -6.59
N ARG A 89 4.91 -10.35 -6.97
CA ARG A 89 5.53 -9.30 -7.78
C ARG A 89 5.39 -7.94 -7.12
N GLY A 90 6.53 -7.35 -6.85
CA GLY A 90 6.65 -5.97 -6.43
C GLY A 90 6.66 -5.00 -7.62
N LYS A 91 7.36 -3.87 -7.43
CA LYS A 91 7.56 -2.85 -8.47
C LYS A 91 8.50 -3.39 -9.56
N PRO A 92 8.19 -3.19 -10.85
CA PRO A 92 9.09 -3.63 -11.92
C PRO A 92 10.44 -2.91 -11.92
N GLY A 93 10.47 -1.61 -11.64
CA GLY A 93 11.67 -0.79 -11.63
C GLY A 93 12.23 -0.45 -13.01
N THR A 94 12.12 -1.35 -13.98
CA THR A 94 12.60 -1.12 -15.36
C THR A 94 11.53 -1.41 -16.42
N PRO A 95 11.61 -0.78 -17.62
CA PRO A 95 10.69 -1.04 -18.73
C PRO A 95 10.65 -2.51 -19.15
N GLU A 96 11.80 -3.18 -19.20
CA GLU A 96 11.91 -4.59 -19.59
C GLU A 96 11.20 -5.48 -18.58
N GLN A 97 11.33 -5.20 -17.29
CA GLN A 97 10.63 -5.95 -16.24
C GLN A 97 9.13 -5.70 -16.27
N ALA A 98 8.71 -4.46 -16.49
CA ALA A 98 7.29 -4.11 -16.64
C ALA A 98 6.67 -4.88 -17.82
N ARG A 99 7.35 -4.93 -18.98
CA ARG A 99 6.90 -5.69 -20.15
C ARG A 99 6.80 -7.19 -19.85
N ARG A 100 7.80 -7.78 -19.20
CA ARG A 100 7.75 -9.21 -18.79
C ARG A 100 6.57 -9.50 -17.88
N GLN A 101 6.32 -8.62 -16.89
CA GLN A 101 5.18 -8.77 -15.98
C GLN A 101 3.87 -8.72 -16.76
N TRP A 102 3.66 -7.71 -17.62
CA TRP A 102 2.44 -7.55 -18.41
C TRP A 102 2.20 -8.72 -19.35
N ASN A 103 3.20 -9.18 -20.09
CA ASN A 103 3.09 -10.33 -21.00
C ASN A 103 2.64 -11.60 -20.27
N SER A 104 2.94 -11.72 -18.99
CA SER A 104 2.59 -12.91 -18.21
C SER A 104 1.23 -12.81 -17.52
N MET A 105 0.69 -11.60 -17.28
CA MET A 105 -0.56 -11.39 -16.55
C MET A 105 -1.73 -10.95 -17.45
N ALA A 106 -1.48 -10.41 -18.64
CA ALA A 106 -2.53 -9.99 -19.57
C ALA A 106 -3.56 -11.10 -19.81
N GLY A 107 -4.84 -10.75 -19.76
CA GLY A 107 -5.97 -11.66 -19.89
C GLY A 107 -6.20 -12.62 -18.71
N LYS A 108 -5.51 -12.44 -17.58
CA LYS A 108 -5.61 -13.33 -16.41
C LYS A 108 -6.04 -12.56 -15.16
N PRO A 109 -6.63 -13.24 -14.16
CA PRO A 109 -6.78 -12.66 -12.84
C PRO A 109 -5.45 -12.68 -12.06
N GLY A 110 -5.27 -11.67 -11.21
CA GLY A 110 -4.22 -11.62 -10.20
C GLY A 110 -4.80 -11.19 -8.86
N SER A 111 -4.18 -11.61 -7.76
CA SER A 111 -4.57 -11.23 -6.41
C SER A 111 -3.62 -10.17 -5.88
N LEU A 112 -4.08 -8.94 -5.70
CA LEU A 112 -3.30 -7.89 -5.06
C LEU A 112 -3.48 -7.98 -3.54
N PHE A 113 -2.40 -8.30 -2.86
CA PHE A 113 -2.29 -8.28 -1.41
C PHE A 113 -1.76 -6.94 -0.95
N THR A 114 -2.42 -6.33 0.04
CA THR A 114 -1.87 -5.18 0.76
C THR A 114 -1.88 -5.46 2.26
N GLY A 115 -0.71 -5.39 2.87
CA GLY A 115 -0.55 -5.39 4.31
C GLY A 115 -0.76 -3.99 4.87
N HIS A 116 -1.41 -3.94 6.03
CA HIS A 116 -1.66 -2.72 6.78
C HIS A 116 -1.15 -2.90 8.20
N CYS A 117 -0.47 -1.89 8.72
CA CYS A 117 -0.09 -1.80 10.13
C CYS A 117 -0.51 -0.44 10.66
N VAL A 118 -1.18 -0.44 11.80
CA VAL A 118 -1.59 0.77 12.52
C VAL A 118 -0.93 0.76 13.88
N ILE A 119 -0.14 1.80 14.19
CA ILE A 119 0.52 1.99 15.49
C ILE A 119 -0.06 3.23 16.15
N ARG A 120 -0.75 3.04 17.28
CA ARG A 120 -1.23 4.14 18.12
C ARG A 120 -0.12 4.58 19.06
N MET A 121 0.23 5.88 19.03
CA MET A 121 1.24 6.47 19.91
C MET A 121 0.67 7.61 20.73
N ARG A 122 1.18 7.76 21.96
CA ARG A 122 0.95 8.91 22.83
C ARG A 122 2.20 9.14 23.68
N ASP A 123 2.57 10.40 23.83
CA ASP A 123 3.76 10.81 24.61
C ASP A 123 5.02 10.04 24.17
N ALA A 124 5.22 9.89 22.86
CA ALA A 124 6.30 9.14 22.20
C ALA A 124 6.32 7.63 22.54
N GLN A 125 5.26 7.10 23.16
CA GLN A 125 5.15 5.67 23.49
C GLN A 125 4.14 4.96 22.60
N VAL A 126 4.47 3.74 22.17
CA VAL A 126 3.56 2.87 21.45
C VAL A 126 2.55 2.30 22.45
N LEU A 127 1.27 2.61 22.27
CA LEU A 127 0.18 2.09 23.10
C LEU A 127 -0.37 0.78 22.54
N ARG A 128 -0.51 0.69 21.22
CA ARG A 128 -1.06 -0.48 20.54
C ARG A 128 -0.59 -0.56 19.11
N THR A 129 -0.40 -1.77 18.62
CA THR A 129 -0.07 -2.08 17.22
C THR A 129 -1.01 -3.16 16.72
N GLU A 130 -1.64 -2.91 15.57
CA GLU A 130 -2.54 -3.85 14.91
C GLU A 130 -2.15 -4.00 13.44
N THR A 131 -2.29 -5.22 12.91
CA THR A 131 -1.97 -5.53 11.52
C THR A 131 -3.06 -6.36 10.86
N ALA A 132 -3.26 -6.16 9.57
CA ALA A 132 -4.11 -7.02 8.76
C ALA A 132 -3.63 -7.02 7.30
N ALA A 133 -3.90 -8.12 6.58
CA ALA A 133 -3.83 -8.15 5.13
C ALA A 133 -5.23 -8.01 4.54
N GLU A 134 -5.31 -7.32 3.40
CA GLU A 134 -6.48 -7.29 2.53
C GLU A 134 -6.07 -7.83 1.17
N VAL A 135 -6.98 -8.56 0.51
CA VAL A 135 -6.75 -9.10 -0.83
C VAL A 135 -7.87 -8.67 -1.76
N THR A 136 -7.48 -8.23 -2.96
CA THR A 136 -8.41 -7.80 -4.02
C THR A 136 -8.02 -8.49 -5.31
N THR A 137 -8.96 -9.16 -5.95
CA THR A 137 -8.75 -9.77 -7.27
C THR A 137 -8.89 -8.73 -8.35
N VAL A 138 -7.90 -8.65 -9.23
CA VAL A 138 -7.87 -7.77 -10.41
C VAL A 138 -7.89 -8.65 -11.65
N ARG A 139 -8.83 -8.37 -12.57
CA ARG A 139 -8.89 -9.01 -13.87
C ARG A 139 -8.23 -8.09 -14.89
N PHE A 140 -7.11 -8.56 -15.44
CA PHE A 140 -6.34 -7.82 -16.43
C PHE A 140 -6.90 -8.05 -17.83
N GLY A 141 -7.11 -6.96 -18.57
CA GLY A 141 -7.36 -7.00 -20.02
C GLY A 141 -6.10 -7.33 -20.82
N VAL A 142 -6.24 -7.35 -22.13
CA VAL A 142 -5.14 -7.65 -23.05
C VAL A 142 -4.85 -6.39 -23.89
N PRO A 143 -3.88 -5.54 -23.47
CA PRO A 143 -3.48 -4.40 -24.29
C PRO A 143 -2.83 -4.89 -25.59
N THR A 144 -2.97 -4.11 -26.68
CA THR A 144 -2.17 -4.31 -27.86
C THR A 144 -0.68 -4.01 -27.60
N GLU A 145 0.21 -4.45 -28.48
CA GLU A 145 1.64 -4.20 -28.32
C GLU A 145 1.98 -2.69 -28.31
N ASP A 146 1.27 -1.91 -29.14
CA ASP A 146 1.45 -0.45 -29.19
C ASP A 146 0.96 0.24 -27.90
N GLU A 147 -0.19 -0.17 -27.37
CA GLU A 147 -0.73 0.34 -26.09
C GLU A 147 0.22 0.00 -24.93
N LEU A 148 0.68 -1.25 -24.85
CA LEU A 148 1.61 -1.66 -23.80
C LEU A 148 2.93 -0.89 -23.92
N THR A 149 3.43 -0.66 -25.11
CA THR A 149 4.63 0.13 -25.35
C THR A 149 4.46 1.57 -24.89
N ALA A 150 3.32 2.21 -25.23
CA ALA A 150 3.00 3.56 -24.82
C ALA A 150 2.83 3.65 -23.29
N TYR A 151 2.17 2.67 -22.68
CA TYR A 151 1.98 2.62 -21.22
C TYR A 151 3.32 2.51 -20.47
N ILE A 152 4.19 1.62 -20.92
CA ILE A 152 5.54 1.48 -20.32
C ILE A 152 6.36 2.75 -20.50
N ALA A 153 6.29 3.39 -21.69
CA ALA A 153 7.01 4.62 -21.98
C ALA A 153 6.55 5.80 -21.11
N SER A 154 5.32 5.78 -20.60
CA SER A 154 4.83 6.78 -19.64
C SER A 154 5.59 6.77 -18.30
N GLY A 155 6.27 5.66 -17.97
CA GLY A 155 6.95 5.44 -16.70
C GLY A 155 6.01 5.08 -15.54
N GLU A 156 4.69 5.19 -15.70
CA GLU A 156 3.71 4.93 -14.64
C GLU A 156 3.84 3.52 -14.04
N PRO A 157 3.94 2.42 -14.83
CA PRO A 157 4.00 1.08 -14.28
C PRO A 157 5.28 0.78 -13.51
N LEU A 158 6.35 1.54 -13.68
CA LEU A 158 7.67 1.17 -13.16
C LEU A 158 7.77 1.20 -11.64
N ASN A 159 7.00 2.11 -10.99
CA ASN A 159 7.13 2.40 -9.57
C ASN A 159 5.91 1.95 -8.73
N VAL A 160 5.07 1.07 -9.28
CA VAL A 160 3.86 0.55 -8.62
C VAL A 160 3.90 -0.97 -8.52
N ALA A 161 3.32 -1.53 -7.46
CA ALA A 161 3.26 -2.96 -7.25
C ALA A 161 2.55 -3.67 -8.41
N GLY A 162 3.13 -4.74 -8.93
CA GLY A 162 2.59 -5.48 -10.08
C GLY A 162 2.66 -4.75 -11.41
N GLY A 163 3.20 -3.53 -11.48
CA GLY A 163 3.37 -2.78 -12.73
C GLY A 163 2.06 -2.25 -13.33
N PHE A 164 1.03 -1.97 -12.53
CA PHE A 164 -0.24 -1.41 -13.00
C PHE A 164 -0.83 -0.43 -11.98
N THR A 165 -1.75 0.41 -12.48
CA THR A 165 -2.60 1.27 -11.65
C THR A 165 -4.07 1.05 -12.03
N ILE A 166 -4.99 1.29 -11.08
CA ILE A 166 -6.42 1.32 -11.36
C ILE A 166 -6.92 2.76 -11.54
N ASP A 167 -6.19 3.71 -11.02
CA ASP A 167 -6.54 5.13 -10.90
C ASP A 167 -5.64 6.04 -11.75
N GLY A 168 -4.95 5.45 -12.73
CA GLY A 168 -4.09 6.09 -13.71
C GLY A 168 -4.28 5.51 -15.12
N LEU A 169 -3.22 5.58 -15.92
CA LEU A 169 -3.24 5.07 -17.30
C LEU A 169 -3.46 3.56 -17.37
N GLY A 170 -2.96 2.82 -16.38
CA GLY A 170 -3.16 1.36 -16.29
C GLY A 170 -4.61 0.94 -16.16
N GLY A 171 -5.49 1.86 -15.69
CA GLY A 171 -6.92 1.59 -15.54
C GLY A 171 -7.63 1.21 -16.83
N TRP A 172 -7.12 1.63 -17.99
CA TRP A 172 -7.66 1.22 -19.30
C TRP A 172 -7.51 -0.28 -19.59
N PHE A 173 -6.62 -0.95 -18.87
CA PHE A 173 -6.31 -2.36 -19.07
C PHE A 173 -6.78 -3.24 -17.90
N ILE A 174 -7.74 -2.74 -17.11
CA ILE A 174 -8.37 -3.49 -16.02
C ILE A 174 -9.84 -3.75 -16.37
N ASP A 175 -10.16 -5.02 -16.61
CA ASP A 175 -11.53 -5.46 -16.98
C ASP A 175 -12.47 -5.55 -15.77
N GLY A 176 -11.90 -5.64 -14.55
CA GLY A 176 -12.72 -5.68 -13.34
C GLY A 176 -11.93 -5.90 -12.07
N VAL A 177 -12.60 -5.60 -10.95
CA VAL A 177 -12.06 -5.74 -9.59
C VAL A 177 -13.09 -6.43 -8.71
N GLU A 178 -12.65 -7.40 -7.91
CA GLU A 178 -13.46 -8.08 -6.89
C GLU A 178 -12.82 -7.86 -5.51
N GLY A 179 -13.49 -7.11 -4.65
CA GLY A 179 -12.98 -6.68 -3.34
C GLY A 179 -12.91 -5.15 -3.21
N ASP A 180 -11.98 -4.64 -2.41
CA ASP A 180 -11.83 -3.20 -2.14
C ASP A 180 -10.98 -2.52 -3.23
N PRO A 181 -11.53 -1.60 -4.06
CA PRO A 181 -10.74 -0.86 -5.06
C PRO A 181 -9.65 0.03 -4.42
N SER A 182 -9.88 0.57 -3.22
CA SER A 182 -8.88 1.38 -2.53
C SER A 182 -7.64 0.56 -2.12
N ASN A 183 -7.84 -0.74 -1.86
CA ASN A 183 -6.77 -1.70 -1.62
C ASN A 183 -5.85 -1.83 -2.85
N VAL A 184 -6.41 -1.78 -4.07
CA VAL A 184 -5.63 -1.84 -5.31
C VAL A 184 -4.70 -0.64 -5.46
N VAL A 185 -5.13 0.54 -5.03
CA VAL A 185 -4.28 1.75 -4.99
C VAL A 185 -3.17 1.63 -3.94
N GLY A 186 -3.33 0.73 -2.97
CA GLY A 186 -2.31 0.37 -1.99
C GLY A 186 -2.62 0.71 -0.53
N LEU A 187 -3.88 1.11 -0.24
CA LEU A 187 -4.38 1.33 1.12
C LEU A 187 -5.88 1.06 1.14
N GLY A 188 -6.32 -0.09 1.69
CA GLY A 188 -7.72 -0.44 1.83
C GLY A 188 -8.39 0.38 2.93
N LEU A 189 -9.37 1.21 2.56
CA LEU A 189 -10.07 2.08 3.52
C LEU A 189 -10.88 1.26 4.53
N SER A 190 -11.52 0.18 4.08
CA SER A 190 -12.33 -0.67 4.94
C SER A 190 -11.50 -1.35 6.03
N VAL A 191 -10.38 -1.96 5.67
CA VAL A 191 -9.48 -2.61 6.64
C VAL A 191 -8.80 -1.57 7.53
N THR A 192 -8.36 -0.44 6.98
CA THR A 192 -7.75 0.65 7.75
C THR A 192 -8.72 1.18 8.82
N ARG A 193 -10.02 1.38 8.48
CA ARG A 193 -11.04 1.79 9.45
C ARG A 193 -11.16 0.80 10.61
N ARG A 194 -11.24 -0.51 10.32
CA ARG A 194 -11.29 -1.55 11.37
C ARG A 194 -10.05 -1.54 12.28
N LEU A 195 -8.86 -1.33 11.71
CA LEU A 195 -7.63 -1.23 12.49
C LEU A 195 -7.59 0.04 13.34
N LEU A 196 -8.09 1.18 12.84
CA LEU A 196 -8.20 2.40 13.62
C LEU A 196 -9.18 2.22 14.78
N GLU A 197 -10.33 1.61 14.54
CA GLU A 197 -11.30 1.28 15.60
C GLU A 197 -10.70 0.37 16.68
N SER A 198 -9.91 -0.63 16.29
CA SER A 198 -9.26 -1.55 17.24
C SER A 198 -8.22 -0.87 18.13
N VAL A 199 -7.64 0.25 17.69
CA VAL A 199 -6.74 1.07 18.52
C VAL A 199 -7.45 2.26 19.20
N GLY A 200 -8.79 2.27 19.18
CA GLY A 200 -9.63 3.26 19.89
C GLY A 200 -9.77 4.60 19.17
N LEU A 201 -9.64 4.63 17.85
CA LEU A 201 -9.80 5.84 17.03
C LEU A 201 -11.00 5.72 16.09
N SER A 202 -11.79 6.79 15.96
CA SER A 202 -12.83 6.89 14.94
C SER A 202 -12.35 7.73 13.76
N VAL A 203 -12.79 7.40 12.55
CA VAL A 203 -12.48 8.21 11.37
C VAL A 203 -13.06 9.61 11.46
N GLY A 204 -14.21 9.79 12.14
CA GLY A 204 -14.84 11.10 12.35
C GLY A 204 -13.94 12.05 13.13
N ASP A 205 -13.29 11.55 14.19
CA ASP A 205 -12.34 12.34 14.99
C ASP A 205 -11.09 12.70 14.16
N LEU A 206 -10.64 11.77 13.33
CA LEU A 206 -9.47 11.97 12.47
C LEU A 206 -9.71 12.99 11.36
N TRP A 207 -10.93 13.07 10.78
CA TRP A 207 -11.28 14.11 9.81
C TRP A 207 -11.14 15.51 10.41
N SER A 208 -11.62 15.68 11.64
CA SER A 208 -11.54 16.96 12.34
C SER A 208 -10.10 17.35 12.70
N ALA A 209 -9.26 16.36 13.00
CA ALA A 209 -7.88 16.56 13.41
C ALA A 209 -6.89 16.71 12.23
N ASN A 210 -7.24 16.19 11.03
CA ASN A 210 -6.38 16.13 9.85
C ASN A 210 -7.12 16.60 8.58
N PRO A 211 -7.69 17.82 8.55
CA PRO A 211 -8.50 18.28 7.42
C PRO A 211 -7.66 18.43 6.16
N VAL A 212 -8.23 18.04 5.02
CA VAL A 212 -7.64 18.27 3.69
C VAL A 212 -7.81 19.76 3.33
N ARG A 213 -6.71 20.44 3.08
CA ARG A 213 -6.64 21.85 2.64
C ARG A 213 -6.41 21.95 1.14
#